data_f5e49c0587cbf4c55a092af5ab8440b2
#
_entry.id   f5e49c0587cbf4c55a092af5ab8440b2
#
_cell.length_a   1.000
_cell.length_b   1.000
_cell.length_c   1.000
_cell.angle_alpha   90.00
_cell.angle_beta   90.00
_cell.angle_gamma   90.00
#
_symmetry.space_group_name_H-M   'P 1'
#
loop_
_entity.id
_entity.type
_entity.pdbx_description
1 polymer ?
#
loop_
_entity_poly.entity_id
_entity_poly.type
_entity_poly.pdbx_seq_one_letter_code
_entity_poly.pdbx_strand_id
1 'polypeptide(L)'
;MSKITIALAAAVAVPVLADAQATVTIQEWPVPWENTRPRDPFVDRQGIVWFVGQTGHYVGRFDPATTEFRKFDLEAGTGPHNLIVDDAGIIWYAGNRTGHIGRLDPATGAIRKYPMPDEVPDPHTLVFDGSGNIWFTAQRAGTVGRFVPSTGDVRVVKMATQNARPYGIVVAGDGKVWFNQFGTAKVGSLETASFAVSDFDLPDQRARGRRIEVTADGAVWYVDYARGKLSRLDPATRTIEEFDAPGGASSLPYALAQDDRGRLWYVETGVKPNRLVGFDPATKAVIATADIPSGGGAVRHMVFHPATRSIWFGTDMNTIGRAQLP
;
A
#
# COMPACT_ATOMS: atom_id res chain seq x y z
N MET A 1 10.08 -27.73 -73.52
CA MET A 1 8.94 -27.74 -72.61
C MET A 1 9.50 -27.92 -71.21
N SER A 2 9.64 -26.82 -70.47
CA SER A 2 10.22 -26.84 -69.14
C SER A 2 9.08 -27.00 -68.08
N LYS A 3 9.16 -28.00 -67.22
CA LYS A 3 8.18 -28.25 -66.16
C LYS A 3 8.60 -27.43 -64.93
N ILE A 4 7.77 -26.47 -64.57
CA ILE A 4 7.89 -25.70 -63.32
C ILE A 4 7.22 -26.52 -62.23
N THR A 5 7.99 -26.96 -61.22
CA THR A 5 7.51 -27.60 -60.00
C THR A 5 7.27 -26.53 -58.98
N ILE A 6 6.03 -26.29 -58.59
CA ILE A 6 5.65 -25.37 -57.48
C ILE A 6 5.71 -26.18 -56.20
N ALA A 7 6.62 -25.82 -55.29
CA ALA A 7 6.66 -26.38 -53.94
C ALA A 7 5.69 -25.57 -53.03
N LEU A 8 4.69 -26.27 -52.52
CA LEU A 8 3.75 -25.70 -51.52
C LEU A 8 4.42 -25.79 -50.14
N ALA A 9 4.77 -24.65 -49.56
CA ALA A 9 5.23 -24.60 -48.18
C ALA A 9 4.00 -24.59 -47.25
N ALA A 10 3.83 -25.67 -46.46
CA ALA A 10 2.83 -25.75 -45.42
C ALA A 10 3.31 -24.93 -44.22
N ALA A 11 2.63 -23.83 -43.90
CA ALA A 11 2.81 -23.11 -42.68
C ALA A 11 2.25 -23.92 -41.50
N VAL A 12 3.11 -24.42 -40.62
CA VAL A 12 2.68 -25.03 -39.36
C VAL A 12 2.31 -23.89 -38.39
N ALA A 13 1.04 -23.69 -38.16
CA ALA A 13 0.55 -22.83 -37.11
C ALA A 13 0.85 -23.49 -35.75
N VAL A 14 1.83 -22.94 -35.02
CA VAL A 14 2.06 -23.31 -33.62
C VAL A 14 0.91 -22.70 -32.83
N PRO A 15 0.10 -23.48 -32.10
CA PRO A 15 -0.93 -22.91 -31.24
C PRO A 15 -0.22 -22.10 -30.15
N VAL A 16 -0.46 -20.79 -30.10
CA VAL A 16 -0.15 -19.96 -28.94
C VAL A 16 -1.13 -20.42 -27.86
N LEU A 17 -0.62 -21.24 -26.92
CA LEU A 17 -1.35 -21.51 -25.69
C LEU A 17 -1.54 -20.15 -24.99
N ALA A 18 -2.76 -19.66 -24.96
CA ALA A 18 -3.10 -18.56 -24.10
C ALA A 18 -2.80 -19.03 -22.67
N ASP A 19 -1.78 -18.41 -22.03
CA ASP A 19 -1.49 -18.67 -20.63
C ASP A 19 -2.77 -18.45 -19.85
N ALA A 20 -3.23 -19.52 -19.19
CA ALA A 20 -4.41 -19.42 -18.32
C ALA A 20 -4.10 -18.39 -17.25
N GLN A 21 -4.85 -17.29 -17.26
CA GLN A 21 -4.69 -16.21 -16.30
C GLN A 21 -4.74 -16.82 -14.88
N ALA A 22 -3.71 -16.57 -14.09
CA ALA A 22 -3.58 -17.19 -12.77
C ALA A 22 -4.78 -16.81 -11.89
N THR A 23 -5.45 -17.81 -11.32
CA THR A 23 -6.70 -17.58 -10.56
C THR A 23 -6.39 -17.00 -9.18
N VAL A 24 -6.95 -15.83 -8.88
CA VAL A 24 -6.98 -15.22 -7.55
C VAL A 24 -8.33 -15.47 -6.92
N THR A 25 -8.35 -16.00 -5.70
CA THR A 25 -9.59 -16.19 -4.93
C THR A 25 -9.67 -15.14 -3.84
N ILE A 26 -10.80 -14.41 -3.76
CA ILE A 26 -11.04 -13.40 -2.73
C ILE A 26 -12.11 -13.90 -1.76
N GLN A 27 -11.79 -13.81 -0.47
CA GLN A 27 -12.71 -14.06 0.63
C GLN A 27 -12.82 -12.82 1.50
N GLU A 28 -14.02 -12.49 1.96
CA GLU A 28 -14.28 -11.35 2.83
C GLU A 28 -15.06 -11.75 4.07
N TRP A 29 -14.78 -11.06 5.18
CA TRP A 29 -15.46 -11.21 6.46
C TRP A 29 -16.03 -9.86 6.89
N PRO A 30 -17.36 -9.76 7.10
CA PRO A 30 -17.98 -8.57 7.65
C PRO A 30 -17.43 -8.27 9.04
N VAL A 31 -17.00 -7.03 9.26
CA VAL A 31 -16.60 -6.55 10.58
C VAL A 31 -17.86 -6.36 11.42
N PRO A 32 -17.94 -6.94 12.64
CA PRO A 32 -19.19 -6.99 13.41
C PRO A 32 -19.64 -5.64 14.03
N TRP A 33 -18.87 -4.58 13.79
CA TRP A 33 -19.20 -3.21 14.22
C TRP A 33 -19.52 -2.37 12.98
N GLU A 34 -20.69 -1.77 12.95
CA GLU A 34 -21.20 -1.09 11.75
C GLU A 34 -20.51 0.26 11.49
N ASN A 35 -20.36 0.61 10.22
CA ASN A 35 -19.90 1.92 9.73
C ASN A 35 -18.55 2.38 10.30
N THR A 36 -17.65 1.42 10.59
CA THR A 36 -16.39 1.72 11.28
C THR A 36 -15.23 2.03 10.35
N ARG A 37 -15.40 1.79 9.04
CA ARG A 37 -14.35 1.94 8.02
C ARG A 37 -13.09 1.19 8.42
N PRO A 38 -13.11 -0.18 8.41
CA PRO A 38 -11.93 -0.98 8.63
C PRO A 38 -10.93 -0.76 7.49
N ARG A 39 -9.67 -0.49 7.85
CA ARG A 39 -8.65 -0.17 6.85
C ARG A 39 -7.24 -0.45 7.35
N ASP A 40 -6.29 -0.35 6.42
CA ASP A 40 -4.85 -0.40 6.63
C ASP A 40 -4.45 -1.61 7.50
N PRO A 41 -4.72 -2.87 7.05
CA PRO A 41 -4.39 -4.06 7.83
C PRO A 41 -2.90 -4.31 7.87
N PHE A 42 -2.48 -5.04 8.91
CA PHE A 42 -1.17 -5.65 9.07
C PHE A 42 -1.37 -7.10 9.53
N VAL A 43 -0.55 -8.03 9.07
CA VAL A 43 -0.59 -9.42 9.53
C VAL A 43 0.65 -9.71 10.36
N ASP A 44 0.47 -10.12 11.61
CA ASP A 44 1.57 -10.44 12.49
C ASP A 44 2.16 -11.84 12.21
N ARG A 45 3.23 -12.19 12.93
CA ARG A 45 3.92 -13.48 12.78
C ARG A 45 3.07 -14.69 13.16
N GLN A 46 2.00 -14.50 13.92
CA GLN A 46 1.04 -15.54 14.29
C GLN A 46 -0.09 -15.67 13.24
N GLY A 47 -0.09 -14.84 12.21
CA GLY A 47 -1.13 -14.81 11.18
C GLY A 47 -2.39 -14.07 11.59
N ILE A 48 -2.35 -13.34 12.70
CA ILE A 48 -3.45 -12.48 13.14
C ILE A 48 -3.47 -11.20 12.31
N VAL A 49 -4.66 -10.80 11.88
CA VAL A 49 -4.86 -9.59 11.10
C VAL A 49 -5.26 -8.44 12.03
N TRP A 50 -4.41 -7.45 12.10
CA TRP A 50 -4.64 -6.20 12.81
C TRP A 50 -5.09 -5.12 11.84
N PHE A 51 -6.04 -4.28 12.23
CA PHE A 51 -6.53 -3.20 11.37
C PHE A 51 -7.06 -2.03 12.21
N VAL A 52 -7.26 -0.88 11.60
CA VAL A 52 -7.87 0.26 12.28
C VAL A 52 -9.32 0.44 11.84
N GLY A 53 -10.23 0.66 12.78
CA GLY A 53 -11.58 1.18 12.54
C GLY A 53 -11.55 2.69 12.57
N GLN A 54 -11.32 3.33 11.41
CA GLN A 54 -11.03 4.78 11.38
C GLN A 54 -12.16 5.64 11.91
N THR A 55 -13.40 5.35 11.55
CA THR A 55 -14.58 6.07 12.04
C THR A 55 -15.11 5.52 13.35
N GLY A 56 -14.77 4.26 13.67
CA GLY A 56 -15.12 3.59 14.92
C GLY A 56 -14.14 3.85 16.07
N HIS A 57 -13.00 4.49 15.82
CA HIS A 57 -11.97 4.82 16.81
C HIS A 57 -11.47 3.61 17.61
N TYR A 58 -11.04 2.56 16.91
CA TYR A 58 -10.50 1.35 17.55
C TYR A 58 -9.33 0.75 16.73
N VAL A 59 -8.57 -0.12 17.41
CA VAL A 59 -7.71 -1.13 16.76
C VAL A 59 -8.47 -2.45 16.77
N GLY A 60 -8.64 -3.05 15.59
CA GLY A 60 -9.30 -4.35 15.42
C GLY A 60 -8.27 -5.47 15.33
N ARG A 61 -8.63 -6.64 15.85
CA ARG A 61 -7.97 -7.93 15.72
C ARG A 61 -8.92 -8.91 15.04
N PHE A 62 -8.46 -9.57 14.01
CA PHE A 62 -9.18 -10.66 13.36
C PHE A 62 -8.30 -11.91 13.32
N ASP A 63 -8.83 -13.03 13.77
CA ASP A 63 -8.18 -14.33 13.73
C ASP A 63 -8.76 -15.15 12.56
N PRO A 64 -8.00 -15.34 11.47
CA PRO A 64 -8.54 -16.07 10.31
C PRO A 64 -8.81 -17.55 10.57
N ALA A 65 -8.20 -18.15 11.59
CA ALA A 65 -8.38 -19.56 11.92
C ALA A 65 -9.70 -19.83 12.65
N THR A 66 -10.14 -18.90 13.49
CA THR A 66 -11.39 -19.01 14.27
C THR A 66 -12.49 -18.10 13.73
N THR A 67 -12.17 -17.19 12.84
CA THR A 67 -13.02 -16.09 12.35
C THR A 67 -13.51 -15.12 13.43
N GLU A 68 -12.82 -15.08 14.57
CA GLU A 68 -13.17 -14.22 15.67
C GLU A 68 -12.62 -12.80 15.50
N PHE A 69 -13.47 -11.83 15.81
CA PHE A 69 -13.09 -10.41 15.87
C PHE A 69 -13.02 -9.93 17.33
N ARG A 70 -12.03 -9.10 17.62
CA ARG A 70 -11.91 -8.36 18.87
C ARG A 70 -11.51 -6.92 18.55
N LYS A 71 -11.95 -5.95 19.36
CA LYS A 71 -11.51 -4.57 19.26
C LYS A 71 -10.91 -4.05 20.57
N PHE A 72 -10.03 -3.06 20.41
CA PHE A 72 -9.46 -2.26 21.47
C PHE A 72 -9.89 -0.83 21.22
N ASP A 73 -10.82 -0.34 22.02
CA ASP A 73 -11.37 1.00 21.84
C ASP A 73 -10.31 2.06 22.14
N LEU A 74 -10.20 3.04 21.26
CA LEU A 74 -9.37 4.22 21.41
C LEU A 74 -10.23 5.38 21.90
N GLU A 75 -9.58 6.44 22.38
CA GLU A 75 -10.29 7.68 22.74
C GLU A 75 -11.09 8.20 21.54
N ALA A 76 -12.32 8.65 21.83
CA ALA A 76 -13.18 9.25 20.83
C ALA A 76 -12.49 10.41 20.11
N GLY A 77 -12.64 10.48 18.79
CA GLY A 77 -11.98 11.49 17.96
C GLY A 77 -10.59 11.09 17.45
N THR A 78 -9.96 10.01 17.94
CA THR A 78 -8.62 9.57 17.50
C THR A 78 -8.52 9.42 15.97
N GLY A 79 -9.54 8.85 15.32
CA GLY A 79 -9.55 8.63 13.88
C GLY A 79 -8.29 7.91 13.39
N PRO A 80 -7.97 6.70 13.91
CA PRO A 80 -6.73 6.02 13.57
C PRO A 80 -6.67 5.77 12.07
N HIS A 81 -5.50 6.03 11.45
CA HIS A 81 -5.41 5.99 10.00
C HIS A 81 -4.69 4.76 9.46
N ASN A 82 -3.63 4.35 10.13
CA ASN A 82 -2.78 3.22 9.75
C ASN A 82 -2.22 2.58 11.02
N LEU A 83 -1.81 1.32 10.94
CA LEU A 83 -1.08 0.63 11.98
C LEU A 83 -0.02 -0.29 11.40
N ILE A 84 0.98 -0.60 12.23
CA ILE A 84 2.03 -1.60 12.02
C ILE A 84 2.23 -2.39 13.32
N VAL A 85 2.78 -3.60 13.22
CA VAL A 85 3.05 -4.47 14.38
C VAL A 85 4.53 -4.78 14.42
N ASP A 86 5.15 -4.59 15.59
CA ASP A 86 6.57 -4.90 15.77
C ASP A 86 6.81 -6.40 16.09
N ASP A 87 8.08 -6.79 16.16
CA ASP A 87 8.50 -8.16 16.41
C ASP A 87 8.06 -8.71 17.77
N ALA A 88 7.77 -7.84 18.73
CA ALA A 88 7.23 -8.20 20.03
C ALA A 88 5.69 -8.32 20.05
N GLY A 89 5.04 -8.09 18.90
CA GLY A 89 3.59 -8.12 18.77
C GLY A 89 2.88 -6.85 19.29
N ILE A 90 3.62 -5.78 19.51
CA ILE A 90 3.06 -4.48 19.91
C ILE A 90 2.53 -3.76 18.68
N ILE A 91 1.33 -3.21 18.80
CA ILE A 91 0.71 -2.45 17.75
C ILE A 91 1.05 -0.97 17.88
N TRP A 92 1.54 -0.39 16.78
CA TRP A 92 1.79 1.03 16.65
C TRP A 92 0.79 1.61 15.65
N TYR A 93 0.05 2.65 16.03
CA TYR A 93 -0.98 3.25 15.18
C TYR A 93 -0.83 4.77 15.05
N ALA A 94 -1.24 5.30 13.93
CA ALA A 94 -1.31 6.73 13.67
C ALA A 94 -2.64 7.29 14.17
N GLY A 95 -2.66 8.01 15.28
CA GLY A 95 -3.78 8.78 15.79
C GLY A 95 -3.96 10.07 14.98
N ASN A 96 -4.41 9.93 13.73
CA ASN A 96 -4.36 10.96 12.68
C ASN A 96 -5.13 12.25 13.02
N ARG A 97 -6.23 12.16 13.74
CA ARG A 97 -7.02 13.34 14.09
C ARG A 97 -6.60 14.01 15.38
N THR A 98 -5.88 13.30 16.23
CA THR A 98 -5.45 13.74 17.55
C THR A 98 -3.94 13.93 17.69
N GLY A 99 -3.20 13.83 16.57
CA GLY A 99 -1.78 14.20 16.49
C GLY A 99 -0.85 13.38 17.37
N HIS A 100 -0.97 12.04 17.36
CA HIS A 100 -0.06 11.18 18.11
C HIS A 100 0.26 9.86 17.38
N ILE A 101 1.37 9.25 17.73
CA ILE A 101 1.60 7.82 17.48
C ILE A 101 1.22 7.09 18.77
N GLY A 102 0.32 6.10 18.64
CA GLY A 102 -0.12 5.27 19.76
C GLY A 102 0.57 3.93 19.78
N ARG A 103 0.85 3.40 20.98
CA ARG A 103 1.34 2.06 21.26
C ARG A 103 0.25 1.29 22.01
N LEU A 104 -0.18 0.17 21.48
CA LEU A 104 -1.12 -0.74 22.12
C LEU A 104 -0.40 -2.06 22.40
N ASP A 105 -0.44 -2.50 23.65
CA ASP A 105 -0.05 -3.84 24.06
C ASP A 105 -1.30 -4.74 24.04
N PRO A 106 -1.40 -5.70 23.12
CA PRO A 106 -2.61 -6.51 22.97
C PRO A 106 -2.82 -7.52 24.10
N ALA A 107 -1.77 -7.87 24.85
CA ALA A 107 -1.86 -8.82 25.97
C ALA A 107 -2.54 -8.18 27.18
N THR A 108 -2.29 -6.90 27.43
CA THR A 108 -2.81 -6.16 28.58
C THR A 108 -3.93 -5.20 28.21
N GLY A 109 -4.04 -4.81 26.92
CA GLY A 109 -4.91 -3.76 26.44
C GLY A 109 -4.39 -2.34 26.75
N ALA A 110 -3.18 -2.23 27.32
CA ALA A 110 -2.61 -0.94 27.70
C ALA A 110 -2.25 -0.09 26.47
N ILE A 111 -2.69 1.17 26.49
CA ILE A 111 -2.43 2.14 25.45
C ILE A 111 -1.54 3.25 25.98
N ARG A 112 -0.46 3.55 25.24
CA ARG A 112 0.39 4.72 25.47
C ARG A 112 0.39 5.60 24.22
N LYS A 113 0.23 6.91 24.41
CA LYS A 113 0.26 7.91 23.34
C LYS A 113 1.59 8.66 23.37
N TYR A 114 2.15 8.92 22.22
CA TYR A 114 3.31 9.77 22.00
C TYR A 114 2.86 10.97 21.15
N PRO A 115 2.60 12.13 21.77
CA PRO A 115 2.18 13.32 21.04
C PRO A 115 3.21 13.69 19.98
N MET A 116 2.75 14.07 18.81
CA MET A 116 3.61 14.64 17.77
C MET A 116 3.84 16.13 18.06
N PRO A 117 4.94 16.71 17.52
CA PRO A 117 5.14 18.16 17.54
C PRO A 117 3.94 18.90 16.94
N ASP A 118 3.66 20.12 17.41
CA ASP A 118 2.48 20.90 16.99
C ASP A 118 2.42 21.14 15.48
N GLU A 119 3.57 21.20 14.82
CA GLU A 119 3.68 21.31 13.37
C GLU A 119 3.30 20.01 12.61
N VAL A 120 3.07 18.90 13.31
CA VAL A 120 2.73 17.59 12.75
C VAL A 120 1.45 17.02 13.36
N PRO A 121 0.30 17.68 13.19
CA PRO A 121 -0.95 17.26 13.86
C PRO A 121 -1.61 16.04 13.24
N ASP A 122 -1.05 15.42 12.18
CA ASP A 122 -1.74 14.40 11.40
C ASP A 122 -0.84 13.25 10.92
N PRO A 123 -0.18 12.49 11.82
CA PRO A 123 0.56 11.29 11.40
C PRO A 123 -0.38 10.38 10.63
N HIS A 124 0.11 9.83 9.47
CA HIS A 124 -0.79 9.23 8.49
C HIS A 124 -0.44 7.78 8.17
N THR A 125 0.63 7.51 7.45
CA THR A 125 1.10 6.16 7.11
C THR A 125 2.40 5.90 7.84
N LEU A 126 2.51 4.74 8.50
CA LEU A 126 3.65 4.29 9.29
C LEU A 126 4.36 3.14 8.57
N VAL A 127 5.70 3.09 8.70
CA VAL A 127 6.52 1.95 8.25
C VAL A 127 7.74 1.82 9.17
N PHE A 128 8.17 0.59 9.48
CA PHE A 128 9.43 0.37 10.19
C PHE A 128 10.63 0.47 9.25
N ASP A 129 11.77 0.95 9.78
CA ASP A 129 13.07 0.68 9.20
C ASP A 129 13.71 -0.57 9.83
N GLY A 130 14.86 -1.01 9.29
CA GLY A 130 15.59 -2.16 9.79
C GLY A 130 16.13 -2.02 11.22
N SER A 131 16.08 -0.84 11.81
CA SER A 131 16.47 -0.56 13.20
C SER A 131 15.28 -0.46 14.15
N GLY A 132 14.05 -0.67 13.67
CA GLY A 132 12.82 -0.58 14.44
C GLY A 132 12.34 0.85 14.69
N ASN A 133 12.91 1.85 14.02
CA ASN A 133 12.32 3.19 14.03
C ASN A 133 11.08 3.21 13.13
N ILE A 134 10.15 4.10 13.44
CA ILE A 134 8.92 4.30 12.68
C ILE A 134 9.06 5.55 11.81
N TRP A 135 9.07 5.36 10.50
CA TRP A 135 8.95 6.45 9.55
C TRP A 135 7.49 6.70 9.25
N PHE A 136 7.13 7.96 9.09
CA PHE A 136 5.74 8.33 8.85
C PHE A 136 5.59 9.53 7.94
N THR A 137 4.45 9.58 7.25
CA THR A 137 4.00 10.78 6.54
C THR A 137 2.99 11.53 7.39
N ALA A 138 2.93 12.87 7.22
CA ALA A 138 1.89 13.73 7.75
C ALA A 138 1.34 14.58 6.60
N GLN A 139 0.17 14.22 6.14
CA GLN A 139 -0.34 14.68 4.84
C GLN A 139 -0.69 16.17 4.85
N ARG A 140 -1.43 16.63 5.84
CA ARG A 140 -1.86 18.04 5.93
C ARG A 140 -0.70 18.94 6.36
N ALA A 141 0.15 18.43 7.25
CA ALA A 141 1.37 19.12 7.69
C ALA A 141 2.38 19.28 6.55
N GLY A 142 2.33 18.42 5.53
CA GLY A 142 3.32 18.41 4.44
C GLY A 142 4.69 17.96 4.90
N THR A 143 4.76 16.99 5.84
CA THR A 143 6.01 16.52 6.45
C THR A 143 6.20 15.02 6.30
N VAL A 144 7.45 14.59 6.35
CA VAL A 144 7.88 13.21 6.59
C VAL A 144 8.69 13.19 7.88
N GLY A 145 8.50 12.18 8.71
CA GLY A 145 9.18 12.11 10.00
C GLY A 145 9.64 10.71 10.37
N ARG A 146 10.52 10.69 11.37
CA ARG A 146 10.96 9.47 12.07
C ARG A 146 10.62 9.59 13.55
N PHE A 147 9.98 8.58 14.09
CA PHE A 147 9.75 8.37 15.51
C PHE A 147 10.63 7.20 15.99
N VAL A 148 11.30 7.37 17.12
CA VAL A 148 12.15 6.34 17.75
C VAL A 148 11.39 5.73 18.93
N PRO A 149 10.88 4.50 18.84
CA PRO A 149 10.05 3.87 19.88
C PRO A 149 10.71 3.77 21.25
N SER A 150 12.03 3.56 21.29
CA SER A 150 12.79 3.36 22.53
C SER A 150 12.97 4.63 23.35
N THR A 151 13.07 5.80 22.71
CA THR A 151 13.29 7.10 23.38
C THR A 151 12.06 7.99 23.36
N GLY A 152 11.19 7.82 22.36
CA GLY A 152 10.06 8.70 22.08
C GLY A 152 10.45 9.93 21.22
N ASP A 153 11.70 9.99 20.75
CA ASP A 153 12.19 11.11 19.94
C ASP A 153 11.50 11.18 18.57
N VAL A 154 11.16 12.39 18.16
CA VAL A 154 10.59 12.68 16.85
C VAL A 154 11.51 13.65 16.10
N ARG A 155 11.83 13.30 14.86
CA ARG A 155 12.49 14.22 13.93
C ARG A 155 11.69 14.29 12.65
N VAL A 156 11.46 15.50 12.14
CA VAL A 156 10.63 15.74 10.95
C VAL A 156 11.36 16.63 9.94
N VAL A 157 10.96 16.50 8.68
CA VAL A 157 11.34 17.41 7.60
C VAL A 157 10.09 17.83 6.84
N LYS A 158 9.93 19.15 6.66
CA LYS A 158 8.85 19.70 5.86
C LYS A 158 9.24 19.70 4.39
N MET A 159 8.31 19.32 3.54
CA MET A 159 8.52 19.36 2.10
C MET A 159 8.66 20.81 1.62
N ALA A 160 9.65 21.04 0.76
CA ALA A 160 9.88 22.35 0.17
C ALA A 160 8.74 22.78 -0.76
N THR A 161 8.11 21.81 -1.45
CA THR A 161 6.98 22.08 -2.33
C THR A 161 5.71 22.32 -1.51
N GLN A 162 5.08 23.46 -1.72
CA GLN A 162 3.80 23.78 -1.06
C GLN A 162 2.72 22.76 -1.44
N ASN A 163 1.88 22.39 -0.48
CA ASN A 163 0.81 21.40 -0.65
C ASN A 163 1.30 20.02 -1.12
N ALA A 164 2.52 19.63 -0.82
CA ALA A 164 3.11 18.36 -1.20
C ALA A 164 2.25 17.15 -0.77
N ARG A 165 1.68 17.18 0.43
CA ARG A 165 0.80 16.16 0.99
C ARG A 165 1.41 14.76 0.92
N PRO A 166 2.55 14.48 1.60
CA PRO A 166 3.16 13.15 1.63
C PRO A 166 2.14 12.08 2.03
N TYR A 167 2.13 10.93 1.32
CA TYR A 167 1.07 9.94 1.46
C TYR A 167 1.60 8.53 1.69
N GLY A 168 1.74 7.71 0.63
CA GLY A 168 2.38 6.40 0.72
C GLY A 168 3.85 6.56 1.02
N ILE A 169 4.40 5.69 1.86
CA ILE A 169 5.80 5.68 2.30
C ILE A 169 6.30 4.24 2.37
N VAL A 170 7.55 4.02 2.01
CA VAL A 170 8.25 2.75 2.11
C VAL A 170 9.72 2.99 2.46
N VAL A 171 10.33 2.07 3.20
CA VAL A 171 11.77 2.02 3.41
C VAL A 171 12.34 0.94 2.49
N ALA A 172 13.21 1.35 1.57
CA ALA A 172 13.85 0.45 0.63
C ALA A 172 14.92 -0.41 1.31
N GLY A 173 15.37 -1.48 0.64
CA GLY A 173 16.39 -2.39 1.16
C GLY A 173 17.75 -1.74 1.44
N ASP A 174 18.07 -0.62 0.82
CA ASP A 174 19.24 0.21 1.08
C ASP A 174 19.05 1.20 2.25
N GLY A 175 17.88 1.19 2.88
CA GLY A 175 17.52 2.06 4.00
C GLY A 175 16.98 3.43 3.60
N LYS A 176 16.93 3.76 2.31
CA LYS A 176 16.35 5.03 1.83
C LYS A 176 14.84 5.02 1.99
N VAL A 177 14.28 6.14 2.44
CA VAL A 177 12.83 6.33 2.56
C VAL A 177 12.29 6.93 1.27
N TRP A 178 11.28 6.29 0.68
CA TRP A 178 10.57 6.77 -0.50
C TRP A 178 9.11 7.09 -0.17
N PHE A 179 8.58 8.16 -0.75
CA PHE A 179 7.19 8.58 -0.49
C PHE A 179 6.59 9.32 -1.68
N ASN A 180 5.29 9.19 -1.84
CA ASN A 180 4.53 9.98 -2.81
C ASN A 180 4.15 11.33 -2.22
N GLN A 181 4.24 12.39 -3.03
CA GLN A 181 3.69 13.71 -2.72
C GLN A 181 2.33 13.87 -3.43
N PHE A 182 1.28 13.32 -2.81
CA PHE A 182 -0.06 13.24 -3.40
C PHE A 182 -0.64 14.59 -3.82
N GLY A 183 -0.28 15.67 -3.17
CA GLY A 183 -0.75 17.01 -3.51
C GLY A 183 -0.11 17.63 -4.74
N THR A 184 0.97 17.02 -5.23
CA THR A 184 1.78 17.48 -6.37
C THR A 184 2.17 16.31 -7.26
N ALA A 185 2.67 16.60 -8.46
CA ALA A 185 3.16 15.57 -9.37
C ALA A 185 4.63 15.23 -9.04
N LYS A 186 4.87 14.65 -7.85
CA LYS A 186 6.21 14.30 -7.38
C LYS A 186 6.25 13.00 -6.59
N VAL A 187 7.37 12.30 -6.70
CA VAL A 187 7.85 11.30 -5.74
C VAL A 187 9.02 11.91 -5.00
N GLY A 188 9.11 11.71 -3.71
CA GLY A 188 10.22 12.14 -2.87
C GLY A 188 11.04 10.96 -2.36
N SER A 189 12.33 11.18 -2.15
CA SER A 189 13.18 10.30 -1.36
C SER A 189 13.86 11.07 -0.23
N LEU A 190 14.20 10.38 0.85
CA LEU A 190 14.84 10.95 2.02
C LEU A 190 16.00 10.06 2.46
N GLU A 191 17.18 10.68 2.64
CA GLU A 191 18.35 10.04 3.23
C GLU A 191 18.21 9.97 4.75
N THR A 192 18.19 8.78 5.31
CA THR A 192 17.84 8.58 6.74
C THR A 192 18.83 9.19 7.73
N ALA A 193 20.10 9.31 7.36
CA ALA A 193 21.14 9.91 8.21
C ALA A 193 21.07 11.45 8.26
N SER A 194 21.01 12.09 7.08
CA SER A 194 21.03 13.53 6.94
C SER A 194 19.65 14.20 7.02
N PHE A 195 18.59 13.45 6.66
CA PHE A 195 17.23 13.95 6.36
C PHE A 195 17.16 14.81 5.11
N ALA A 196 18.16 14.69 4.23
CA ALA A 196 18.11 15.36 2.94
C ALA A 196 17.02 14.75 2.05
N VAL A 197 16.17 15.61 1.50
CA VAL A 197 15.09 15.23 0.59
C VAL A 197 15.50 15.49 -0.85
N SER A 198 15.21 14.54 -1.73
CA SER A 198 15.31 14.70 -3.17
C SER A 198 13.93 14.48 -3.81
N ASP A 199 13.56 15.38 -4.71
CA ASP A 199 12.31 15.31 -5.46
C ASP A 199 12.53 14.78 -6.88
N PHE A 200 11.56 14.00 -7.36
CA PHE A 200 11.46 13.47 -8.71
C PHE A 200 10.14 13.97 -9.32
N ASP A 201 10.24 14.84 -10.31
CA ASP A 201 9.07 15.34 -11.02
C ASP A 201 8.43 14.23 -11.88
N LEU A 202 7.12 14.11 -11.80
CA LEU A 202 6.36 13.17 -12.62
C LEU A 202 6.04 13.79 -13.99
N PRO A 203 5.89 12.98 -15.05
CA PRO A 203 5.79 13.50 -16.41
C PRO A 203 4.51 14.31 -16.69
N ASP A 204 3.48 14.14 -15.88
CA ASP A 204 2.22 14.86 -16.02
C ASP A 204 1.85 15.56 -14.71
N GLN A 205 1.57 16.87 -14.77
CA GLN A 205 1.23 17.68 -13.58
C GLN A 205 -0.10 17.28 -12.93
N ARG A 206 -0.92 16.47 -13.60
CA ARG A 206 -2.15 15.87 -13.05
C ARG A 206 -1.88 14.60 -12.25
N ALA A 207 -0.68 14.04 -12.32
CA ALA A 207 -0.31 12.83 -11.59
C ALA A 207 -0.50 12.99 -10.08
N ARG A 208 -1.04 11.97 -9.43
CA ARG A 208 -1.31 11.94 -7.98
C ARG A 208 -0.96 10.56 -7.43
N GLY A 209 0.32 10.36 -7.10
CA GLY A 209 0.80 9.11 -6.51
C GLY A 209 0.14 8.82 -5.16
N ARG A 210 -0.39 7.60 -4.98
CA ARG A 210 -1.02 7.16 -3.71
C ARG A 210 -0.13 6.23 -2.91
N ARG A 211 0.00 4.98 -3.30
CA ARG A 211 0.84 3.98 -2.64
C ARG A 211 2.10 3.75 -3.47
N ILE A 212 3.13 3.26 -2.82
CA ILE A 212 4.49 3.19 -3.35
C ILE A 212 5.17 1.92 -2.84
N GLU A 213 5.95 1.27 -3.70
CA GLU A 213 6.78 0.10 -3.40
C GLU A 213 8.16 0.27 -4.05
N VAL A 214 9.15 -0.46 -3.55
CA VAL A 214 10.49 -0.51 -4.16
C VAL A 214 10.84 -1.97 -4.43
N THR A 215 11.07 -2.29 -5.71
CA THR A 215 11.46 -3.62 -6.14
C THR A 215 12.96 -3.90 -5.89
N ALA A 216 13.35 -5.18 -5.92
CA ALA A 216 14.73 -5.61 -5.61
C ALA A 216 15.79 -4.99 -6.53
N ASP A 217 15.41 -4.55 -7.73
CA ASP A 217 16.29 -3.82 -8.67
C ASP A 217 16.44 -2.32 -8.31
N GLY A 218 15.83 -1.88 -7.21
CA GLY A 218 15.84 -0.49 -6.74
C GLY A 218 14.86 0.43 -7.48
N ALA A 219 14.05 -0.09 -8.40
CA ALA A 219 13.02 0.70 -9.06
C ALA A 219 11.87 1.04 -8.09
N VAL A 220 11.40 2.27 -8.19
CA VAL A 220 10.30 2.78 -7.37
C VAL A 220 9.00 2.71 -8.16
N TRP A 221 8.05 1.95 -7.63
CA TRP A 221 6.74 1.76 -8.26
C TRP A 221 5.66 2.49 -7.47
N TYR A 222 4.77 3.15 -8.17
CA TYR A 222 3.65 3.86 -7.55
C TYR A 222 2.40 3.77 -8.42
N VAL A 223 1.24 3.84 -7.77
CA VAL A 223 -0.04 3.97 -8.47
C VAL A 223 -0.40 5.43 -8.62
N ASP A 224 -0.66 5.87 -9.85
CA ASP A 224 -1.18 7.20 -10.16
C ASP A 224 -2.70 7.18 -10.13
N TYR A 225 -3.23 7.55 -8.98
CA TYR A 225 -4.65 7.56 -8.69
C TYR A 225 -5.46 8.44 -9.65
N ALA A 226 -4.94 9.58 -10.03
CA ALA A 226 -5.68 10.55 -10.85
C ALA A 226 -5.72 10.19 -12.33
N ARG A 227 -4.77 9.38 -12.81
CA ARG A 227 -4.60 9.09 -14.24
C ARG A 227 -4.82 7.62 -14.59
N GLY A 228 -5.12 6.76 -13.60
CA GLY A 228 -5.36 5.35 -13.83
C GLY A 228 -4.13 4.59 -14.32
N LYS A 229 -2.97 4.82 -13.68
CA LYS A 229 -1.72 4.19 -14.10
C LYS A 229 -0.98 3.52 -12.95
N LEU A 230 -0.25 2.45 -13.27
CA LEU A 230 0.90 1.96 -12.51
C LEU A 230 2.15 2.55 -13.16
N SER A 231 3.08 3.08 -12.37
CA SER A 231 4.26 3.78 -12.90
C SER A 231 5.52 3.31 -12.21
N ARG A 232 6.61 3.21 -12.98
CA ARG A 232 7.96 2.83 -12.55
C ARG A 232 8.91 4.01 -12.71
N LEU A 233 9.53 4.43 -11.62
CA LEU A 233 10.63 5.39 -11.61
C LEU A 233 11.94 4.63 -11.44
N ASP A 234 12.88 4.87 -12.32
CA ASP A 234 14.29 4.50 -12.14
C ASP A 234 15.02 5.67 -11.47
N PRO A 235 15.47 5.51 -10.20
CA PRO A 235 16.09 6.62 -9.47
C PRO A 235 17.44 7.05 -10.04
N ALA A 236 18.18 6.14 -10.68
CA ALA A 236 19.52 6.42 -11.21
C ALA A 236 19.46 7.27 -12.49
N THR A 237 18.54 6.94 -13.39
CA THR A 237 18.36 7.65 -14.66
C THR A 237 17.31 8.73 -14.60
N ARG A 238 16.48 8.75 -13.54
CA ARG A 238 15.30 9.60 -13.34
C ARG A 238 14.22 9.43 -14.43
N THR A 239 14.25 8.28 -15.12
CA THR A 239 13.25 7.96 -16.16
C THR A 239 12.01 7.36 -15.52
N ILE A 240 10.83 7.67 -16.10
CA ILE A 240 9.55 7.13 -15.66
C ILE A 240 8.90 6.39 -16.81
N GLU A 241 8.49 5.16 -16.53
CA GLU A 241 7.70 4.32 -17.42
C GLU A 241 6.29 4.17 -16.85
N GLU A 242 5.28 4.30 -17.68
CA GLU A 242 3.88 4.29 -17.26
C GLU A 242 3.10 3.16 -17.95
N PHE A 243 2.25 2.48 -17.18
CA PHE A 243 1.40 1.37 -17.63
C PHE A 243 -0.06 1.73 -17.34
N ASP A 244 -0.91 1.60 -18.33
CA ASP A 244 -2.35 1.84 -18.14
C ASP A 244 -2.97 0.73 -17.29
N ALA A 245 -3.74 1.11 -16.28
CA ALA A 245 -4.54 0.17 -15.52
C ALA A 245 -5.68 -0.38 -16.40
N PRO A 246 -6.08 -1.66 -16.25
CA PRO A 246 -7.11 -2.28 -17.10
C PRO A 246 -8.45 -1.53 -17.13
N GLY A 247 -8.82 -0.85 -16.06
CA GLY A 247 -10.02 -0.02 -15.99
C GLY A 247 -9.88 1.37 -16.62
N GLY A 248 -8.72 1.68 -17.21
CA GLY A 248 -8.43 2.94 -17.91
C GLY A 248 -8.23 4.14 -16.99
N ALA A 249 -8.28 5.33 -17.55
CA ALA A 249 -7.92 6.58 -16.88
C ALA A 249 -8.79 6.93 -15.64
N SER A 250 -10.00 6.40 -15.54
CA SER A 250 -10.93 6.60 -14.42
C SER A 250 -10.88 5.47 -13.37
N SER A 251 -9.96 4.54 -13.50
CA SER A 251 -9.89 3.35 -12.63
C SER A 251 -9.46 3.66 -11.19
N LEU A 252 -8.85 4.81 -10.94
CA LEU A 252 -8.44 5.30 -9.60
C LEU A 252 -7.63 4.24 -8.82
N PRO A 253 -6.49 3.74 -9.32
CA PRO A 253 -5.68 2.74 -8.62
C PRO A 253 -5.17 3.32 -7.29
N TYR A 254 -5.34 2.56 -6.17
CA TYR A 254 -5.10 3.12 -4.85
C TYR A 254 -4.15 2.28 -3.99
N ALA A 255 -4.61 1.13 -3.45
CA ALA A 255 -3.77 0.22 -2.70
C ALA A 255 -2.70 -0.39 -3.62
N LEU A 256 -1.52 -0.63 -3.08
CA LEU A 256 -0.41 -1.29 -3.78
C LEU A 256 0.34 -2.15 -2.76
N ALA A 257 0.75 -3.34 -3.15
CA ALA A 257 1.64 -4.21 -2.39
C ALA A 257 2.50 -5.04 -3.35
N GLN A 258 3.69 -5.43 -2.90
CA GLN A 258 4.57 -6.35 -3.60
C GLN A 258 4.49 -7.73 -2.96
N ASP A 259 4.49 -8.80 -3.76
CA ASP A 259 4.56 -10.17 -3.27
C ASP A 259 6.02 -10.70 -3.23
N ASP A 260 6.20 -11.93 -2.72
CA ASP A 260 7.49 -12.61 -2.56
C ASP A 260 8.18 -13.00 -3.88
N ARG A 261 7.50 -12.83 -5.02
CA ARG A 261 8.05 -13.00 -6.37
C ARG A 261 8.36 -11.68 -7.05
N GLY A 262 8.21 -10.56 -6.35
CA GLY A 262 8.42 -9.23 -6.92
C GLY A 262 7.27 -8.74 -7.80
N ARG A 263 6.14 -9.44 -7.84
CA ARG A 263 4.95 -9.01 -8.58
C ARG A 263 4.23 -7.92 -7.81
N LEU A 264 3.64 -6.99 -8.52
CA LEU A 264 2.91 -5.87 -7.95
C LEU A 264 1.41 -6.13 -8.01
N TRP A 265 0.74 -5.86 -6.92
CA TRP A 265 -0.70 -5.99 -6.79
C TRP A 265 -1.29 -4.66 -6.40
N TYR A 266 -2.33 -4.21 -7.10
CA TYR A 266 -3.01 -2.95 -6.79
C TYR A 266 -4.51 -3.08 -6.96
N VAL A 267 -5.27 -2.14 -6.36
CA VAL A 267 -6.73 -2.14 -6.48
C VAL A 267 -7.21 -0.92 -7.24
N GLU A 268 -7.97 -1.16 -8.30
CA GLU A 268 -8.74 -0.16 -9.01
C GLU A 268 -10.01 0.16 -8.22
N THR A 269 -10.11 1.37 -7.68
CA THR A 269 -11.24 1.78 -6.83
C THR A 269 -12.30 2.60 -7.58
N GLY A 270 -12.01 3.00 -8.81
CA GLY A 270 -12.94 3.72 -9.69
C GLY A 270 -13.86 2.80 -10.49
N VAL A 271 -13.54 1.51 -10.59
CA VAL A 271 -14.41 0.50 -11.22
C VAL A 271 -15.35 -0.11 -10.19
N LYS A 272 -16.46 -0.69 -10.65
CA LYS A 272 -17.46 -1.31 -9.76
C LYS A 272 -17.87 -2.68 -10.31
N PRO A 273 -17.66 -3.75 -9.53
CA PRO A 273 -16.97 -3.78 -8.22
C PRO A 273 -15.53 -3.28 -8.33
N ASN A 274 -14.91 -2.91 -7.18
CA ASN A 274 -13.46 -2.66 -7.14
C ASN A 274 -12.72 -3.92 -7.60
N ARG A 275 -11.57 -3.74 -8.26
CA ARG A 275 -10.84 -4.85 -8.86
C ARG A 275 -9.40 -4.90 -8.37
N LEU A 276 -8.98 -6.06 -7.87
CA LEU A 276 -7.58 -6.38 -7.63
C LEU A 276 -6.92 -6.71 -8.98
N VAL A 277 -5.76 -6.15 -9.23
CA VAL A 277 -4.97 -6.34 -10.44
C VAL A 277 -3.56 -6.79 -10.03
N GLY A 278 -3.10 -7.89 -10.60
CA GLY A 278 -1.71 -8.36 -10.50
C GLY A 278 -0.93 -7.96 -11.76
N PHE A 279 0.26 -7.42 -11.56
CA PHE A 279 1.17 -6.98 -12.61
C PHE A 279 2.55 -7.59 -12.38
N ASP A 280 3.15 -8.12 -13.42
CA ASP A 280 4.52 -8.65 -13.39
C ASP A 280 5.49 -7.62 -13.98
N PRO A 281 6.38 -7.03 -13.16
CA PRO A 281 7.39 -6.09 -13.63
C PRO A 281 8.37 -6.67 -14.67
N ALA A 282 8.63 -7.98 -14.62
CA ALA A 282 9.59 -8.61 -15.54
C ALA A 282 9.03 -8.73 -16.95
N THR A 283 7.76 -9.08 -17.09
CA THR A 283 7.07 -9.19 -18.39
C THR A 283 6.35 -7.92 -18.79
N LYS A 284 6.21 -6.97 -17.85
CA LYS A 284 5.46 -5.72 -18.01
C LYS A 284 3.99 -5.96 -18.39
N ALA A 285 3.40 -6.99 -17.84
CA ALA A 285 2.06 -7.43 -18.20
C ALA A 285 1.15 -7.60 -16.98
N VAL A 286 -0.15 -7.39 -17.18
CA VAL A 286 -1.18 -7.82 -16.22
C VAL A 286 -1.29 -9.33 -16.25
N ILE A 287 -1.11 -9.96 -15.09
CA ILE A 287 -1.08 -11.42 -14.92
C ILE A 287 -2.37 -12.00 -14.31
N ALA A 288 -3.12 -11.16 -13.59
CA ALA A 288 -4.39 -11.57 -12.99
C ALA A 288 -5.29 -10.37 -12.72
N THR A 289 -6.59 -10.60 -12.70
CA THR A 289 -7.58 -9.66 -12.19
C THR A 289 -8.64 -10.42 -11.38
N ALA A 290 -9.14 -9.81 -10.29
CA ALA A 290 -10.24 -10.38 -9.51
C ALA A 290 -11.12 -9.27 -8.94
N ASP A 291 -12.43 -9.41 -9.10
CA ASP A 291 -13.39 -8.48 -8.52
C ASP A 291 -13.54 -8.70 -7.02
N ILE A 292 -13.65 -7.61 -6.25
CA ILE A 292 -13.89 -7.65 -4.81
C ILE A 292 -15.37 -7.93 -4.57
N PRO A 293 -15.76 -9.06 -3.92
CA PRO A 293 -17.14 -9.53 -3.87
C PRO A 293 -18.13 -8.56 -3.23
N SER A 294 -17.72 -7.83 -2.17
CA SER A 294 -18.56 -6.79 -1.53
C SER A 294 -18.70 -5.50 -2.37
N GLY A 295 -18.01 -5.42 -3.50
CA GLY A 295 -17.86 -4.19 -4.26
C GLY A 295 -16.73 -3.28 -3.77
N GLY A 296 -16.17 -3.50 -2.58
CA GLY A 296 -15.02 -2.80 -2.00
C GLY A 296 -15.27 -1.37 -1.56
N GLY A 297 -16.11 -0.61 -2.26
CA GLY A 297 -16.29 0.83 -2.05
C GLY A 297 -14.99 1.61 -2.31
N ALA A 298 -13.99 1.44 -1.44
CA ALA A 298 -12.60 1.80 -1.69
C ALA A 298 -11.66 0.95 -0.83
N VAL A 299 -10.64 0.35 -1.45
CA VAL A 299 -9.52 -0.32 -0.79
C VAL A 299 -8.31 0.62 -0.84
N ARG A 300 -7.87 1.11 0.33
CA ARG A 300 -6.86 2.18 0.40
C ARG A 300 -5.46 1.72 0.71
N HIS A 301 -5.36 0.54 1.31
CA HIS A 301 -4.11 -0.10 1.67
C HIS A 301 -4.30 -1.60 1.69
N MET A 302 -3.23 -2.32 1.44
CA MET A 302 -3.17 -3.77 1.57
C MET A 302 -1.76 -4.20 1.93
N VAL A 303 -1.62 -5.39 2.46
CA VAL A 303 -0.36 -5.98 2.87
C VAL A 303 -0.27 -7.41 2.35
N PHE A 304 0.90 -7.77 1.85
CA PHE A 304 1.22 -9.15 1.49
C PHE A 304 1.71 -9.91 2.74
N HIS A 305 1.17 -11.10 2.95
CA HIS A 305 1.59 -12.02 4.00
C HIS A 305 2.30 -13.23 3.40
N PRO A 306 3.66 -13.32 3.54
CA PRO A 306 4.45 -14.34 2.85
C PRO A 306 4.10 -15.78 3.25
N ALA A 307 3.85 -16.04 4.54
CA ALA A 307 3.60 -17.39 5.04
C ALA A 307 2.36 -18.06 4.41
N THR A 308 1.35 -17.28 4.06
CA THR A 308 0.13 -17.79 3.41
C THR A 308 0.02 -17.38 1.94
N ARG A 309 1.01 -16.62 1.41
CA ARG A 309 1.02 -16.06 0.06
C ARG A 309 -0.29 -15.36 -0.28
N SER A 310 -0.78 -14.54 0.62
CA SER A 310 -2.05 -13.84 0.47
C SER A 310 -1.90 -12.35 0.71
N ILE A 311 -2.79 -11.57 0.08
CA ILE A 311 -2.91 -10.14 0.33
C ILE A 311 -4.13 -9.90 1.21
N TRP A 312 -3.95 -9.08 2.25
CA TRP A 312 -5.00 -8.66 3.15
C TRP A 312 -5.33 -7.18 2.96
N PHE A 313 -6.61 -6.84 3.02
CA PHE A 313 -7.11 -5.48 2.83
C PHE A 313 -8.38 -5.21 3.64
N GLY A 314 -8.64 -3.94 3.92
CA GLY A 314 -9.90 -3.47 4.47
C GLY A 314 -10.70 -2.68 3.42
N THR A 315 -12.03 -2.67 3.54
CA THR A 315 -12.92 -2.04 2.56
C THR A 315 -13.86 -1.01 3.18
N ASP A 316 -14.32 -0.04 2.38
CA ASP A 316 -15.39 0.86 2.79
C ASP A 316 -16.77 0.17 2.91
N MET A 317 -16.88 -1.08 2.45
CA MET A 317 -18.07 -1.94 2.64
C MET A 317 -18.05 -2.65 4.01
N ASN A 318 -17.19 -2.20 4.92
CA ASN A 318 -17.06 -2.68 6.30
C ASN A 318 -16.64 -4.16 6.39
N THR A 319 -15.73 -4.59 5.51
CA THR A 319 -15.17 -5.94 5.50
C THR A 319 -13.64 -5.94 5.64
N ILE A 320 -13.09 -7.04 6.15
CA ILE A 320 -11.70 -7.43 5.97
C ILE A 320 -11.66 -8.50 4.89
N GLY A 321 -10.80 -8.32 3.90
CA GLY A 321 -10.66 -9.22 2.76
C GLY A 321 -9.29 -9.86 2.68
N ARG A 322 -9.25 -11.08 2.13
CA ARG A 322 -8.04 -11.83 1.78
C ARG A 322 -8.10 -12.25 0.32
N ALA A 323 -7.09 -11.90 -0.44
CA ALA A 323 -6.86 -12.44 -1.77
C ALA A 323 -5.77 -13.52 -1.70
N GLN A 324 -6.12 -14.77 -2.03
CA GLN A 324 -5.16 -15.86 -2.16
C GLN A 324 -4.49 -15.77 -3.51
N LEU A 325 -3.14 -15.62 -3.51
CA LEU A 325 -2.35 -15.48 -4.73
C LEU A 325 -1.93 -16.87 -5.28
N PRO A 326 -1.76 -16.95 -6.60
CA PRO A 326 -1.30 -18.15 -7.30
C PRO A 326 0.20 -18.42 -7.12
#